data_85ea55cd9efa2b39e47ce9add889b033
#
_entry.id   85ea55cd9efa2b39e47ce9add889b033
#
_cell.length_a   1.000
_cell.length_b   1.000
_cell.length_c   1.000
_cell.angle_alpha   90.00
_cell.angle_beta   90.00
_cell.angle_gamma   90.00
#
_symmetry.space_group_name_H-M   'P 1'
#
loop_
_entity.id
_entity.type
_entity.pdbx_description
1 polymer ?
#
loop_
_entity_poly.entity_id
_entity_poly.type
_entity_poly.pdbx_seq_one_letter_code
_entity_poly.pdbx_strand_id
1 'polypeptide(L)'
;GTEVDYAMEVCEAVMDTWGASKDNKVIINLPSTVEMDTPNVYADQIEWMCRNFKDRERVIVSVHPHNDRGCGIASTELALLAGADRVEGTLFGNGERTGNVDVVTVALNMFTHGVDPQLELGSINDIKHVYEKCTKMDIPPRHPYVGQLVFTAFSGSHQDAINKGMHALRERNSKMWEVPYLPIDPSDLGRQYEPIVRINSQSGKGGVAYVMESMYGYHLPKGLQVNFAKVIQDISEEEGEVSPERVYDTFIEQYVDIKEPYEFIKQKLIDISEDDSEFERKAE
;
A
#
# COMPACT_ATOMS: atom_id res chain seq x y z
N GLY A 1 6.95 23.09 20.53
CA GLY A 1 6.18 23.12 21.64
C GLY A 1 6.78 22.61 22.93
N THR A 2 7.59 23.44 23.61
CA THR A 2 8.25 23.00 24.84
C THR A 2 7.61 23.60 26.09
N GLU A 3 6.73 24.57 25.96
CA GLU A 3 6.09 25.30 27.07
C GLU A 3 4.56 25.25 26.89
N VAL A 4 4.00 24.05 27.13
CA VAL A 4 2.55 23.82 26.90
C VAL A 4 1.65 24.61 27.79
N ASP A 5 2.08 24.93 29.02
CA ASP A 5 1.38 25.79 29.97
C ASP A 5 1.30 27.24 29.48
N TYR A 6 2.39 27.81 29.01
CA TYR A 6 2.39 29.13 28.39
C TYR A 6 1.57 29.18 27.10
N ALA A 7 1.69 28.13 26.27
CA ALA A 7 0.85 27.98 25.07
C ALA A 7 -0.66 27.98 25.44
N MET A 8 -1.02 27.29 26.52
CA MET A 8 -2.41 27.30 27.02
C MET A 8 -2.87 28.73 27.45
N GLU A 9 -2.04 29.47 28.18
CA GLU A 9 -2.37 30.86 28.56
C GLU A 9 -2.63 31.72 27.32
N VAL A 10 -1.80 31.62 26.30
CA VAL A 10 -1.98 32.36 25.04
C VAL A 10 -3.25 31.93 24.32
N CYS A 11 -3.51 30.62 24.21
CA CYS A 11 -4.74 30.11 23.59
C CYS A 11 -6.00 30.61 24.30
N GLU A 12 -6.05 30.54 25.60
CA GLU A 12 -7.20 31.06 26.41
C GLU A 12 -7.40 32.55 26.20
N ALA A 13 -6.32 33.34 26.22
CA ALA A 13 -6.40 34.79 25.99
C ALA A 13 -6.95 35.12 24.59
N VAL A 14 -6.53 34.38 23.57
CA VAL A 14 -7.04 34.51 22.20
C VAL A 14 -8.51 34.13 22.13
N MET A 15 -8.91 33.01 22.73
CA MET A 15 -10.28 32.52 22.75
C MET A 15 -11.22 33.51 23.44
N ASP A 16 -10.79 34.08 24.56
CA ASP A 16 -11.57 35.11 25.30
C ASP A 16 -11.69 36.40 24.47
N THR A 17 -10.61 36.86 23.85
CA THR A 17 -10.62 38.06 22.99
C THR A 17 -11.49 37.88 21.76
N TRP A 18 -11.49 36.69 21.17
CA TRP A 18 -12.33 36.32 20.02
C TRP A 18 -13.81 36.23 20.39
N GLY A 19 -14.13 36.05 21.67
CA GLY A 19 -15.46 35.73 22.14
C GLY A 19 -15.93 34.34 21.77
N ALA A 20 -15.01 33.37 21.84
CA ALA A 20 -15.30 31.99 21.52
C ALA A 20 -16.42 31.43 22.41
N SER A 21 -17.35 30.70 21.79
CA SER A 21 -18.47 30.02 22.46
C SER A 21 -18.74 28.66 21.81
N LYS A 22 -19.65 27.91 22.41
CA LYS A 22 -20.09 26.63 21.83
C LYS A 22 -20.65 26.81 20.41
N ASP A 23 -21.34 27.91 20.13
CA ASP A 23 -21.94 28.22 18.84
C ASP A 23 -21.01 29.00 17.90
N ASN A 24 -19.90 29.52 18.43
CA ASN A 24 -18.87 30.25 17.70
C ASN A 24 -17.49 29.75 18.12
N LYS A 25 -17.15 28.53 17.72
CA LYS A 25 -15.88 27.92 18.11
C LYS A 25 -14.71 28.56 17.40
N VAL A 26 -13.57 28.59 18.08
CA VAL A 26 -12.28 28.97 17.48
C VAL A 26 -11.48 27.73 17.19
N ILE A 27 -10.71 27.73 16.10
CA ILE A 27 -9.75 26.70 15.80
C ILE A 27 -8.41 27.09 16.39
N ILE A 28 -7.90 26.25 17.29
CA ILE A 28 -6.54 26.37 17.83
C ILE A 28 -5.70 25.29 17.14
N ASN A 29 -4.70 25.74 16.39
CA ASN A 29 -3.80 24.84 15.68
C ASN A 29 -2.52 24.60 16.48
N LEU A 30 -2.23 23.35 16.76
CA LEU A 30 -1.10 22.89 17.55
C LEU A 30 -0.11 22.13 16.65
N PRO A 31 0.82 22.83 15.96
CA PRO A 31 1.70 22.20 14.99
C PRO A 31 2.84 21.42 15.65
N SER A 32 3.25 20.32 15.01
CA SER A 32 4.54 19.68 15.23
C SER A 32 5.46 20.02 14.06
N THR A 33 6.08 21.21 14.16
CA THR A 33 6.76 21.88 13.04
C THR A 33 7.98 21.11 12.50
N VAL A 34 8.70 20.40 13.36
CA VAL A 34 9.93 19.66 13.00
C VAL A 34 10.02 18.28 13.69
N GLU A 35 8.91 17.75 14.17
CA GLU A 35 8.86 16.46 14.87
C GLU A 35 9.99 16.29 15.92
N MET A 36 10.08 17.21 16.87
CA MET A 36 11.18 17.20 17.86
C MET A 36 11.19 15.95 18.75
N ASP A 37 9.99 15.38 19.01
CA ASP A 37 9.81 14.23 19.89
C ASP A 37 9.15 13.04 19.16
N THR A 38 8.99 11.94 19.91
CA THR A 38 8.26 10.77 19.44
C THR A 38 6.75 11.02 19.36
N PRO A 39 6.02 10.28 18.52
CA PRO A 39 4.58 10.47 18.32
C PRO A 39 3.73 10.46 19.61
N ASN A 40 4.09 9.58 20.56
CA ASN A 40 3.39 9.50 21.85
C ASN A 40 3.57 10.77 22.70
N VAL A 41 4.76 11.39 22.69
CA VAL A 41 5.00 12.64 23.42
C VAL A 41 4.18 13.77 22.84
N TYR A 42 4.09 13.85 21.51
CA TYR A 42 3.20 14.82 20.87
C TYR A 42 1.72 14.58 21.24
N ALA A 43 1.28 13.32 21.21
CA ALA A 43 -0.07 12.97 21.63
C ALA A 43 -0.35 13.32 23.10
N ASP A 44 0.61 13.09 24.00
CA ASP A 44 0.51 13.49 25.41
C ASP A 44 0.32 15.01 25.57
N GLN A 45 1.03 15.81 24.76
CA GLN A 45 0.85 17.26 24.72
C GLN A 45 -0.56 17.64 24.23
N ILE A 46 -1.06 17.00 23.20
CA ILE A 46 -2.43 17.23 22.70
C ILE A 46 -3.47 16.84 23.75
N GLU A 47 -3.31 15.69 24.40
CA GLU A 47 -4.21 15.27 25.47
C GLU A 47 -4.20 16.27 26.63
N TRP A 48 -3.00 16.70 27.02
CA TRP A 48 -2.86 17.70 28.08
C TRP A 48 -3.57 19.00 27.70
N MET A 49 -3.40 19.52 26.48
CA MET A 49 -4.10 20.69 25.99
C MET A 49 -5.62 20.49 26.03
N CYS A 50 -6.12 19.39 25.50
CA CYS A 50 -7.55 19.07 25.47
C CYS A 50 -8.17 19.02 26.88
N ARG A 51 -7.43 18.52 27.88
CA ARG A 51 -7.89 18.42 29.27
C ARG A 51 -7.80 19.74 30.05
N ASN A 52 -6.95 20.67 29.64
CA ASN A 52 -6.68 21.89 30.38
C ASN A 52 -7.37 23.13 29.80
N PHE A 53 -8.02 23.07 28.62
CA PHE A 53 -8.92 24.14 28.19
C PHE A 53 -10.04 24.33 29.21
N LYS A 54 -10.26 25.58 29.66
CA LYS A 54 -11.30 25.93 30.64
C LYS A 54 -12.69 25.52 30.17
N ASP A 55 -12.93 25.61 28.86
CA ASP A 55 -14.16 25.19 28.22
C ASP A 55 -13.82 24.56 26.86
N ARG A 56 -13.70 23.21 26.84
CA ARG A 56 -13.35 22.42 25.66
C ARG A 56 -14.36 22.55 24.52
N GLU A 57 -15.64 22.90 24.83
CA GLU A 57 -16.67 23.03 23.81
C GLU A 57 -16.51 24.29 22.94
N ARG A 58 -15.74 25.30 23.39
CA ARG A 58 -15.47 26.53 22.64
C ARG A 58 -14.36 26.39 21.57
N VAL A 59 -13.64 25.30 21.57
CA VAL A 59 -12.44 25.13 20.73
C VAL A 59 -12.54 23.90 19.83
N ILE A 60 -12.00 24.03 18.61
CA ILE A 60 -11.65 22.96 17.75
C ILE A 60 -10.12 22.81 17.80
N VAL A 61 -9.64 21.72 18.36
CA VAL A 61 -8.21 21.43 18.43
C VAL A 61 -7.77 20.84 17.09
N SER A 62 -6.96 21.59 16.37
CA SER A 62 -6.39 21.19 15.08
C SER A 62 -4.93 20.82 15.24
N VAL A 63 -4.50 19.76 14.58
CA VAL A 63 -3.11 19.32 14.56
C VAL A 63 -2.52 19.47 13.17
N HIS A 64 -1.22 19.82 13.10
CA HIS A 64 -0.50 20.09 11.87
C HIS A 64 0.92 19.51 11.95
N PRO A 65 1.05 18.20 11.91
CA PRO A 65 2.37 17.57 11.93
C PRO A 65 3.10 17.69 10.59
N HIS A 66 4.41 17.90 10.67
CA HIS A 66 5.35 17.64 9.60
C HIS A 66 5.89 16.19 9.67
N ASN A 67 6.78 15.83 8.76
CA ASN A 67 7.26 14.46 8.61
C ASN A 67 8.80 14.37 8.70
N ASP A 68 9.42 15.21 9.51
CA ASP A 68 10.89 15.35 9.58
C ASP A 68 11.59 14.08 10.10
N ARG A 69 10.90 13.27 10.91
CA ARG A 69 11.38 11.97 11.40
C ARG A 69 10.70 10.79 10.72
N GLY A 70 9.84 11.02 9.72
CA GLY A 70 9.05 9.99 9.08
C GLY A 70 7.90 9.47 9.95
N CYS A 71 7.47 10.20 10.97
CA CYS A 71 6.44 9.78 11.91
C CYS A 71 5.15 10.62 11.83
N GLY A 72 5.01 11.50 10.85
CA GLY A 72 3.89 12.42 10.75
C GLY A 72 2.52 11.74 10.80
N ILE A 73 2.37 10.59 10.14
CA ILE A 73 1.13 9.78 10.17
C ILE A 73 0.86 9.30 11.60
N ALA A 74 1.85 8.63 12.22
CA ALA A 74 1.70 8.09 13.58
C ALA A 74 1.41 9.19 14.62
N SER A 75 2.08 10.34 14.50
CA SER A 75 1.83 11.52 15.35
C SER A 75 0.41 12.01 15.21
N THR A 76 -0.13 12.03 13.99
CA THR A 76 -1.49 12.48 13.72
C THR A 76 -2.52 11.48 14.26
N GLU A 77 -2.35 10.19 14.03
CA GLU A 77 -3.26 9.15 14.53
C GLU A 77 -3.34 9.18 16.06
N LEU A 78 -2.19 9.24 16.72
CA LEU A 78 -2.14 9.32 18.19
C LEU A 78 -2.73 10.64 18.71
N ALA A 79 -2.54 11.76 18.01
CA ALA A 79 -3.13 13.03 18.39
C ALA A 79 -4.66 13.02 18.26
N LEU A 80 -5.22 12.36 17.24
CA LEU A 80 -6.66 12.14 17.12
C LEU A 80 -7.21 11.31 18.29
N LEU A 81 -6.50 10.22 18.64
CA LEU A 81 -6.86 9.41 19.82
C LEU A 81 -6.75 10.20 21.14
N ALA A 82 -5.84 11.18 21.20
CA ALA A 82 -5.65 12.07 22.34
C ALA A 82 -6.69 13.20 22.46
N GLY A 83 -7.60 13.32 21.47
CA GLY A 83 -8.73 14.26 21.52
C GLY A 83 -8.65 15.44 20.55
N ALA A 84 -7.76 15.42 19.57
CA ALA A 84 -7.80 16.39 18.48
C ALA A 84 -9.07 16.20 17.62
N ASP A 85 -9.65 17.31 17.17
CA ASP A 85 -10.89 17.33 16.37
C ASP A 85 -10.61 17.42 14.87
N ARG A 86 -9.44 17.94 14.48
CA ARG A 86 -9.15 18.33 13.11
C ARG A 86 -7.68 18.08 12.77
N VAL A 87 -7.44 17.68 11.54
CA VAL A 87 -6.09 17.50 10.97
C VAL A 87 -5.87 18.49 9.84
N GLU A 88 -4.70 19.11 9.82
CA GLU A 88 -4.17 19.87 8.70
C GLU A 88 -2.95 19.16 8.13
N GLY A 89 -2.93 19.03 6.83
CA GLY A 89 -1.86 18.41 6.10
C GLY A 89 -1.98 18.67 4.61
N THR A 90 -1.33 17.88 3.81
CA THR A 90 -1.31 18.06 2.35
C THR A 90 -1.58 16.75 1.64
N LEU A 91 -1.99 16.83 0.38
CA LEU A 91 -2.09 15.65 -0.47
C LEU A 91 -0.70 15.04 -0.64
N PHE A 92 -0.60 13.75 -0.31
CA PHE A 92 0.61 12.93 -0.45
C PHE A 92 1.85 13.47 0.27
N GLY A 93 1.64 14.26 1.31
CA GLY A 93 2.70 14.75 2.16
C GLY A 93 3.55 15.88 1.57
N ASN A 94 3.05 16.59 0.56
CA ASN A 94 3.77 17.74 0.00
C ASN A 94 4.00 18.83 1.06
N GLY A 95 5.11 19.56 0.95
CA GLY A 95 5.42 20.66 1.88
C GLY A 95 6.91 20.92 2.02
N GLU A 96 7.24 21.78 2.96
CA GLU A 96 8.63 22.13 3.24
C GLU A 96 9.43 20.96 3.82
N ARG A 97 10.71 20.92 3.52
CA ARG A 97 11.69 19.92 3.99
C ARG A 97 11.26 18.50 3.59
N THR A 98 10.80 17.70 4.56
CA THR A 98 10.31 16.31 4.35
C THR A 98 8.81 16.27 4.06
N GLY A 99 8.15 17.41 4.07
CA GLY A 99 6.72 17.56 3.84
C GLY A 99 5.88 17.61 5.11
N ASN A 100 4.60 17.76 4.92
CA ASN A 100 3.55 17.73 5.95
C ASN A 100 3.03 16.29 6.10
N VAL A 101 2.18 16.07 7.10
CA VAL A 101 1.42 14.83 7.15
C VAL A 101 0.58 14.65 5.88
N ASP A 102 0.60 13.44 5.33
CA ASP A 102 -0.24 13.07 4.20
C ASP A 102 -1.67 12.80 4.67
N VAL A 103 -2.58 13.72 4.36
CA VAL A 103 -3.99 13.61 4.74
C VAL A 103 -4.70 12.45 4.05
N VAL A 104 -4.25 12.03 2.87
CA VAL A 104 -4.82 10.89 2.16
C VAL A 104 -4.52 9.60 2.92
N THR A 105 -3.26 9.40 3.33
CA THR A 105 -2.88 8.23 4.12
C THR A 105 -3.60 8.20 5.47
N VAL A 106 -3.69 9.34 6.19
CA VAL A 106 -4.43 9.42 7.47
C VAL A 106 -5.91 9.07 7.27
N ALA A 107 -6.55 9.63 6.25
CA ALA A 107 -7.96 9.36 5.95
C ALA A 107 -8.21 7.87 5.64
N LEU A 108 -7.34 7.24 4.86
CA LEU A 108 -7.47 5.83 4.50
C LEU A 108 -7.15 4.91 5.68
N ASN A 109 -6.22 5.29 6.56
CA ASN A 109 -5.99 4.58 7.82
C ASN A 109 -7.26 4.62 8.69
N MET A 110 -7.92 5.78 8.83
CA MET A 110 -9.22 5.89 9.52
C MET A 110 -10.27 4.99 8.87
N PHE A 111 -10.38 5.01 7.55
CA PHE A 111 -11.34 4.19 6.80
C PHE A 111 -11.12 2.69 7.05
N THR A 112 -9.88 2.21 7.05
CA THR A 112 -9.56 0.79 7.35
C THR A 112 -9.90 0.39 8.79
N HIS A 113 -10.04 1.35 9.70
CA HIS A 113 -10.51 1.15 11.07
C HIS A 113 -12.03 1.37 11.23
N GLY A 114 -12.76 1.54 10.12
CA GLY A 114 -14.22 1.70 10.11
C GLY A 114 -14.69 3.12 10.45
N VAL A 115 -13.82 4.11 10.36
CA VAL A 115 -14.16 5.53 10.55
C VAL A 115 -14.21 6.21 9.19
N ASP A 116 -15.39 6.66 8.76
CA ASP A 116 -15.56 7.39 7.52
C ASP A 116 -14.91 8.78 7.61
N PRO A 117 -13.85 9.07 6.84
CA PRO A 117 -13.19 10.37 6.83
C PRO A 117 -14.00 11.44 6.10
N GLN A 118 -15.13 11.10 5.51
CA GLN A 118 -16.00 11.96 4.69
C GLN A 118 -15.24 12.62 3.52
N LEU A 119 -14.31 11.89 2.92
CA LEU A 119 -13.54 12.30 1.76
C LEU A 119 -13.78 11.33 0.59
N GLU A 120 -13.99 11.87 -0.59
CA GLU A 120 -14.20 11.10 -1.82
C GLU A 120 -12.85 10.67 -2.41
N LEU A 121 -12.38 9.48 -2.05
CA LEU A 121 -11.11 8.91 -2.49
C LEU A 121 -11.27 7.76 -3.50
N GLY A 122 -12.48 7.51 -3.97
CA GLY A 122 -12.81 6.43 -4.93
C GLY A 122 -12.22 6.61 -6.33
N SER A 123 -11.56 7.73 -6.62
CA SER A 123 -10.82 7.99 -7.86
C SER A 123 -9.39 8.43 -7.54
N ILE A 124 -8.69 7.65 -6.75
CA ILE A 124 -7.36 8.04 -6.23
C ILE A 124 -6.33 8.34 -7.33
N ASN A 125 -6.42 7.65 -8.47
CA ASN A 125 -5.54 7.89 -9.61
C ASN A 125 -5.77 9.28 -10.25
N ASP A 126 -6.99 9.80 -10.26
CA ASP A 126 -7.29 11.14 -10.77
C ASP A 126 -6.71 12.20 -9.82
N ILE A 127 -6.86 11.99 -8.51
CA ILE A 127 -6.26 12.87 -7.48
C ILE A 127 -4.74 12.89 -7.64
N LYS A 128 -4.12 11.72 -7.79
CA LYS A 128 -2.70 11.55 -8.07
C LYS A 128 -2.29 12.34 -9.31
N HIS A 129 -3.00 12.15 -10.43
CA HIS A 129 -2.69 12.82 -11.70
C HIS A 129 -2.74 14.35 -11.56
N VAL A 130 -3.75 14.88 -10.89
CA VAL A 130 -3.86 16.33 -10.63
C VAL A 130 -2.68 16.81 -9.78
N TYR A 131 -2.35 16.09 -8.72
CA TYR A 131 -1.21 16.41 -7.86
C TYR A 131 0.11 16.46 -8.65
N GLU A 132 0.45 15.41 -9.38
CA GLU A 132 1.68 15.31 -10.17
C GLU A 132 1.75 16.41 -11.25
N LYS A 133 0.62 16.69 -11.90
CA LYS A 133 0.51 17.78 -12.89
C LYS A 133 0.77 19.16 -12.27
N CYS A 134 0.24 19.42 -11.08
CA CYS A 134 0.37 20.74 -10.43
C CYS A 134 1.74 20.94 -9.77
N THR A 135 2.24 19.91 -9.09
CA THR A 135 3.49 20.02 -8.32
C THR A 135 4.73 19.72 -9.15
N LYS A 136 4.60 18.99 -10.27
CA LYS A 136 5.70 18.43 -11.07
C LYS A 136 6.56 17.43 -10.27
N MET A 137 5.98 16.80 -9.26
CA MET A 137 6.63 15.80 -8.42
C MET A 137 5.85 14.48 -8.55
N ASP A 138 6.57 13.40 -8.83
CA ASP A 138 6.00 12.07 -8.91
C ASP A 138 5.76 11.49 -7.51
N ILE A 139 4.68 10.75 -7.37
CA ILE A 139 4.41 9.99 -6.14
C ILE A 139 5.28 8.73 -6.13
N PRO A 140 5.99 8.44 -5.03
CA PRO A 140 6.83 7.25 -4.94
C PRO A 140 6.04 5.97 -5.24
N PRO A 141 6.61 5.01 -6.00
CA PRO A 141 5.90 3.77 -6.38
C PRO A 141 5.41 2.93 -5.19
N ARG A 142 5.98 3.10 -4.00
CA ARG A 142 5.63 2.41 -2.76
C ARG A 142 4.89 3.30 -1.75
N HIS A 143 4.39 4.45 -2.21
CA HIS A 143 3.60 5.34 -1.35
C HIS A 143 2.33 4.61 -0.86
N PRO A 144 1.98 4.65 0.43
CA PRO A 144 0.80 3.97 0.95
C PRO A 144 -0.46 4.25 0.12
N TYR A 145 -1.25 3.21 -0.17
CA TYR A 145 -2.52 3.23 -0.92
C TYR A 145 -2.45 3.72 -2.38
N VAL A 146 -1.51 4.58 -2.75
CA VAL A 146 -1.52 5.34 -4.02
C VAL A 146 -0.39 4.91 -4.96
N GLY A 147 0.71 4.47 -4.41
CA GLY A 147 1.87 4.05 -5.19
C GLY A 147 1.53 2.93 -6.18
N GLN A 148 2.25 2.90 -7.28
CA GLN A 148 2.03 1.92 -8.36
C GLN A 148 2.12 0.46 -7.87
N LEU A 149 2.97 0.20 -6.87
CA LEU A 149 3.29 -1.16 -6.42
C LEU A 149 2.52 -1.61 -5.17
N VAL A 150 1.62 -0.79 -4.62
CA VAL A 150 1.00 -1.09 -3.32
C VAL A 150 -0.05 -2.20 -3.36
N PHE A 151 -0.66 -2.43 -4.53
CA PHE A 151 -1.62 -3.52 -4.75
C PHE A 151 -1.03 -4.65 -5.60
N THR A 152 0.28 -4.84 -5.53
CA THR A 152 1.00 -5.87 -6.27
C THR A 152 1.65 -6.87 -5.31
N ALA A 153 1.69 -8.12 -5.68
CA ALA A 153 2.42 -9.14 -4.95
C ALA A 153 3.45 -9.80 -5.87
N PHE A 154 4.70 -9.86 -5.42
CA PHE A 154 5.80 -10.43 -6.19
C PHE A 154 6.03 -11.91 -5.85
N SER A 155 5.73 -12.32 -4.62
CA SER A 155 5.88 -13.70 -4.18
C SER A 155 4.69 -14.55 -4.59
N GLY A 156 4.93 -15.72 -5.20
CA GLY A 156 3.86 -16.66 -5.58
C GLY A 156 3.00 -17.12 -4.39
N SER A 157 3.59 -17.24 -3.20
CA SER A 157 2.83 -17.58 -1.99
C SER A 157 1.88 -16.44 -1.55
N HIS A 158 2.29 -15.18 -1.71
CA HIS A 158 1.42 -14.03 -1.43
C HIS A 158 0.28 -13.94 -2.43
N GLN A 159 0.56 -14.14 -3.71
CA GLN A 159 -0.44 -14.16 -4.78
C GLN A 159 -1.49 -15.25 -4.55
N ASP A 160 -1.05 -16.47 -4.22
CA ASP A 160 -1.95 -17.59 -3.88
C ASP A 160 -2.83 -17.27 -2.67
N ALA A 161 -2.26 -16.65 -1.62
CA ALA A 161 -3.02 -16.23 -0.45
C ALA A 161 -4.05 -15.15 -0.76
N ILE A 162 -3.69 -14.15 -1.58
CA ILE A 162 -4.62 -13.09 -2.03
C ILE A 162 -5.75 -13.71 -2.85
N ASN A 163 -5.45 -14.56 -3.81
CA ASN A 163 -6.46 -15.23 -4.64
C ASN A 163 -7.43 -16.08 -3.81
N LYS A 164 -6.91 -16.86 -2.86
CA LYS A 164 -7.74 -17.63 -1.92
C LYS A 164 -8.60 -16.73 -1.04
N GLY A 165 -8.04 -15.62 -0.55
CA GLY A 165 -8.75 -14.62 0.23
C GLY A 165 -9.90 -13.98 -0.56
N MET A 166 -9.63 -13.54 -1.79
CA MET A 166 -10.64 -12.99 -2.70
C MET A 166 -11.77 -14.01 -2.98
N HIS A 167 -11.42 -15.27 -3.22
CA HIS A 167 -12.40 -16.33 -3.47
C HIS A 167 -13.26 -16.59 -2.24
N ALA A 168 -12.66 -16.75 -1.07
CA ALA A 168 -13.36 -16.94 0.18
C ALA A 168 -14.30 -15.77 0.54
N LEU A 169 -13.87 -14.53 0.27
CA LEU A 169 -14.67 -13.32 0.47
C LEU A 169 -15.95 -13.37 -0.37
N ARG A 170 -15.83 -13.74 -1.67
CA ARG A 170 -16.95 -13.87 -2.60
C ARG A 170 -17.89 -14.99 -2.18
N GLU A 171 -17.38 -16.19 -1.83
CA GLU A 171 -18.18 -17.33 -1.40
C GLU A 171 -19.00 -17.04 -0.13
N ARG A 172 -18.38 -16.35 0.84
CA ARG A 172 -19.04 -15.97 2.09
C ARG A 172 -19.97 -14.77 1.95
N ASN A 173 -19.92 -14.06 0.83
CA ASN A 173 -20.61 -12.78 0.64
C ASN A 173 -20.34 -11.81 1.81
N SER A 174 -19.08 -11.80 2.30
CA SER A 174 -18.66 -10.96 3.43
C SER A 174 -18.65 -9.49 3.02
N LYS A 175 -19.15 -8.65 3.92
CA LYS A 175 -19.05 -7.19 3.76
C LYS A 175 -17.77 -6.63 4.41
N MET A 176 -17.04 -7.45 5.14
CA MET A 176 -15.77 -7.07 5.75
C MET A 176 -14.63 -7.50 4.85
N TRP A 177 -13.70 -6.58 4.62
CA TRP A 177 -12.48 -6.88 3.89
C TRP A 177 -11.53 -7.71 4.75
N GLU A 178 -11.19 -8.92 4.29
CA GLU A 178 -10.36 -9.89 5.02
C GLU A 178 -9.31 -10.53 4.11
N VAL A 179 -8.96 -9.87 3.01
CA VAL A 179 -7.99 -10.42 2.04
C VAL A 179 -6.57 -10.25 2.60
N PRO A 180 -5.79 -11.34 2.72
CA PRO A 180 -4.41 -11.27 3.21
C PRO A 180 -3.56 -10.34 2.33
N TYR A 181 -2.59 -9.65 2.95
CA TYR A 181 -1.63 -8.73 2.31
C TYR A 181 -2.23 -7.47 1.67
N LEU A 182 -3.54 -7.30 1.66
CA LEU A 182 -4.20 -6.10 1.15
C LEU A 182 -4.95 -5.42 2.30
N PRO A 183 -4.47 -4.26 2.79
CA PRO A 183 -5.07 -3.60 3.95
C PRO A 183 -6.44 -2.98 3.66
N ILE A 184 -6.78 -2.78 2.39
CA ILE A 184 -8.03 -2.18 1.90
C ILE A 184 -8.45 -2.88 0.60
N ASP A 185 -9.75 -2.87 0.30
CA ASP A 185 -10.23 -3.25 -1.03
C ASP A 185 -9.74 -2.22 -2.06
N PRO A 186 -8.94 -2.61 -3.06
CA PRO A 186 -8.51 -1.69 -4.11
C PRO A 186 -9.66 -1.00 -4.82
N SER A 187 -10.84 -1.64 -4.91
CA SER A 187 -12.02 -1.08 -5.56
C SER A 187 -12.59 0.15 -4.84
N ASP A 188 -12.39 0.28 -3.52
CA ASP A 188 -12.78 1.46 -2.75
C ASP A 188 -11.99 2.71 -3.18
N LEU A 189 -10.85 2.51 -3.82
CA LEU A 189 -9.98 3.57 -4.37
C LEU A 189 -10.10 3.73 -5.88
N GLY A 190 -11.05 3.02 -6.52
CA GLY A 190 -11.16 2.95 -7.98
C GLY A 190 -9.97 2.24 -8.62
N ARG A 191 -9.30 1.35 -7.88
CA ARG A 191 -8.17 0.53 -8.35
C ARG A 191 -8.56 -0.94 -8.41
N GLN A 192 -7.68 -1.73 -8.95
CA GLN A 192 -7.81 -3.19 -8.97
C GLN A 192 -6.56 -3.81 -8.37
N TYR A 193 -6.70 -5.03 -7.84
CA TYR A 193 -5.53 -5.84 -7.56
C TYR A 193 -4.89 -6.20 -8.91
N GLU A 194 -3.72 -5.67 -9.13
CA GLU A 194 -2.90 -5.99 -10.29
C GLU A 194 -1.83 -6.99 -9.84
N PRO A 195 -1.96 -8.25 -10.22
CA PRO A 195 -0.86 -9.18 -10.08
C PRO A 195 0.21 -8.77 -11.11
N ILE A 196 1.03 -7.78 -10.79
CA ILE A 196 2.23 -7.52 -11.57
C ILE A 196 3.19 -8.65 -11.24
N VAL A 197 3.18 -9.65 -12.07
CA VAL A 197 4.17 -10.71 -12.01
C VAL A 197 5.43 -10.20 -12.72
N ARG A 198 6.20 -9.37 -12.01
CA ARG A 198 7.59 -9.20 -12.36
C ARG A 198 8.32 -10.39 -11.77
N ILE A 199 8.83 -11.24 -12.62
CA ILE A 199 9.59 -12.40 -12.20
C ILE A 199 11.02 -11.95 -11.95
N ASN A 200 11.46 -12.14 -10.72
CA ASN A 200 12.85 -11.97 -10.32
C ASN A 200 13.39 -13.31 -9.81
N SER A 201 14.68 -13.37 -9.51
CA SER A 201 15.36 -14.58 -9.01
C SER A 201 14.74 -15.19 -7.73
N GLN A 202 13.86 -14.46 -7.04
CA GLN A 202 13.11 -14.95 -5.87
C GLN A 202 11.68 -15.39 -6.21
N SER A 203 11.23 -15.18 -7.44
CA SER A 203 9.91 -15.58 -7.90
C SER A 203 9.93 -17.06 -8.27
N GLY A 204 9.61 -17.92 -7.31
CA GLY A 204 9.60 -19.36 -7.53
C GLY A 204 8.60 -19.83 -8.60
N LYS A 205 8.53 -21.15 -8.82
CA LYS A 205 7.67 -21.82 -9.81
C LYS A 205 6.22 -21.32 -9.88
N GLY A 206 5.66 -20.84 -8.77
CA GLY A 206 4.31 -20.31 -8.71
C GLY A 206 4.13 -18.99 -9.48
N GLY A 207 5.15 -18.12 -9.51
CA GLY A 207 5.09 -16.85 -10.24
C GLY A 207 5.03 -17.05 -11.76
N VAL A 208 5.90 -17.89 -12.30
CA VAL A 208 5.94 -18.22 -13.74
C VAL A 208 4.65 -18.91 -14.19
N ALA A 209 4.18 -19.89 -13.43
CA ALA A 209 2.93 -20.59 -13.73
C ALA A 209 1.73 -19.63 -13.74
N TYR A 210 1.69 -18.70 -12.79
CA TYR A 210 0.65 -17.71 -12.71
C TYR A 210 0.63 -16.76 -13.93
N VAL A 211 1.79 -16.27 -14.39
CA VAL A 211 1.88 -15.45 -15.62
C VAL A 211 1.30 -16.20 -16.80
N MET A 212 1.75 -17.43 -17.00
CA MET A 212 1.33 -18.23 -18.14
C MET A 212 -0.18 -18.50 -18.13
N GLU A 213 -0.75 -18.76 -16.95
CA GLU A 213 -2.17 -19.04 -16.81
C GLU A 213 -3.03 -17.77 -16.88
N SER A 214 -2.70 -16.75 -16.10
CA SER A 214 -3.56 -15.57 -15.95
C SER A 214 -3.51 -14.60 -17.12
N MET A 215 -2.34 -14.45 -17.76
CA MET A 215 -2.17 -13.48 -18.84
C MET A 215 -2.25 -14.12 -20.24
N TYR A 216 -1.86 -15.38 -20.35
CA TYR A 216 -1.77 -16.06 -21.65
C TYR A 216 -2.66 -17.31 -21.77
N GLY A 217 -3.35 -17.72 -20.68
CA GLY A 217 -4.28 -18.82 -20.68
C GLY A 217 -3.65 -20.22 -20.74
N TYR A 218 -2.35 -20.33 -20.49
CA TYR A 218 -1.62 -21.61 -20.51
C TYR A 218 -1.55 -22.24 -19.12
N HIS A 219 -2.28 -23.31 -18.92
CA HIS A 219 -2.16 -24.10 -17.69
C HIS A 219 -1.02 -25.11 -17.81
N LEU A 220 0.12 -24.78 -17.20
CA LEU A 220 1.32 -25.61 -17.29
C LEU A 220 1.24 -26.81 -16.33
N PRO A 221 1.56 -28.04 -16.77
CA PRO A 221 1.75 -29.19 -15.88
C PRO A 221 2.85 -28.93 -14.84
N LYS A 222 2.74 -29.55 -13.66
CA LYS A 222 3.66 -29.29 -12.52
C LYS A 222 5.14 -29.45 -12.86
N GLY A 223 5.51 -30.51 -13.59
CA GLY A 223 6.89 -30.75 -14.01
C GLY A 223 7.40 -29.62 -14.92
N LEU A 224 6.57 -29.16 -15.87
CA LEU A 224 6.91 -28.05 -16.75
C LEU A 224 7.01 -26.72 -16.00
N GLN A 225 6.17 -26.49 -14.98
CA GLN A 225 6.27 -25.31 -14.12
C GLN A 225 7.64 -25.21 -13.44
N VAL A 226 8.17 -26.34 -12.93
CA VAL A 226 9.47 -26.38 -12.27
C VAL A 226 10.61 -26.13 -13.26
N ASN A 227 10.57 -26.80 -14.40
CA ASN A 227 11.61 -26.64 -15.41
C ASN A 227 11.62 -25.24 -16.01
N PHE A 228 10.46 -24.71 -16.38
CA PHE A 228 10.36 -23.38 -16.97
C PHE A 228 10.69 -22.27 -15.97
N ALA A 229 10.32 -22.42 -14.69
CA ALA A 229 10.72 -21.48 -13.65
C ALA A 229 12.24 -21.37 -13.51
N LYS A 230 12.97 -22.47 -13.70
CA LYS A 230 14.42 -22.47 -13.66
C LYS A 230 15.04 -21.70 -14.84
N VAL A 231 14.49 -21.88 -16.05
CA VAL A 231 14.90 -21.10 -17.23
C VAL A 231 14.69 -19.60 -17.01
N ILE A 232 13.55 -19.21 -16.48
CA ILE A 232 13.25 -17.80 -16.21
C ILE A 232 14.10 -17.25 -15.06
N GLN A 233 14.42 -18.08 -14.07
CA GLN A 233 15.34 -17.69 -13.00
C GLN A 233 16.74 -17.39 -13.55
N ASP A 234 17.29 -18.25 -14.41
CA ASP A 234 18.60 -18.04 -15.03
C ASP A 234 18.62 -16.71 -15.83
N ILE A 235 17.56 -16.43 -16.59
CA ILE A 235 17.41 -15.17 -17.32
C ILE A 235 17.35 -13.98 -16.34
N SER A 236 16.63 -14.12 -15.24
CA SER A 236 16.50 -13.03 -14.26
C SER A 236 17.79 -12.76 -13.49
N GLU A 237 18.68 -13.71 -13.36
CA GLU A 237 20.00 -13.52 -12.77
C GLU A 237 20.94 -12.71 -13.68
N GLU A 238 20.73 -12.81 -15.00
CA GLU A 238 21.51 -12.07 -16.00
C GLU A 238 20.90 -10.70 -16.35
N GLU A 239 19.60 -10.64 -16.59
CA GLU A 239 18.88 -9.49 -17.11
C GLU A 239 18.20 -8.65 -15.99
N GLY A 240 18.04 -9.18 -14.78
CA GLY A 240 17.29 -8.58 -13.68
C GLY A 240 15.81 -8.98 -13.71
N GLU A 241 14.90 -8.00 -13.59
CA GLU A 241 13.46 -8.28 -13.65
C GLU A 241 13.02 -8.71 -15.05
N VAL A 242 12.29 -9.83 -15.14
CA VAL A 242 11.76 -10.39 -16.39
C VAL A 242 10.30 -9.99 -16.53
N SER A 243 9.96 -9.33 -17.63
CA SER A 243 8.57 -8.92 -17.91
C SER A 243 7.70 -10.14 -18.29
N PRO A 244 6.37 -10.06 -18.13
CA PRO A 244 5.46 -11.11 -18.58
C PRO A 244 5.60 -11.46 -20.07
N GLU A 245 5.80 -10.45 -20.91
CA GLU A 245 6.03 -10.62 -22.34
C GLU A 245 7.30 -11.43 -22.59
N ARG A 246 8.40 -11.12 -21.89
CA ARG A 246 9.66 -11.85 -21.99
C ARG A 246 9.51 -13.31 -21.52
N VAL A 247 8.69 -13.54 -20.47
CA VAL A 247 8.34 -14.91 -20.04
C VAL A 247 7.63 -15.67 -21.13
N TYR A 248 6.61 -15.04 -21.75
CA TYR A 248 5.85 -15.66 -22.82
C TYR A 248 6.72 -15.95 -24.05
N ASP A 249 7.50 -14.97 -24.50
CA ASP A 249 8.40 -15.13 -25.63
C ASP A 249 9.42 -16.27 -25.39
N THR A 250 9.97 -16.32 -24.17
CA THR A 250 10.87 -17.42 -23.77
C THR A 250 10.14 -18.77 -23.79
N PHE A 251 8.87 -18.81 -23.35
CA PHE A 251 8.08 -20.05 -23.42
C PHE A 251 7.87 -20.50 -24.86
N ILE A 252 7.51 -19.58 -25.75
CA ILE A 252 7.33 -19.88 -27.18
C ILE A 252 8.67 -20.38 -27.81
N GLU A 253 9.76 -19.66 -27.55
CA GLU A 253 11.08 -20.04 -28.07
C GLU A 253 11.57 -21.39 -27.56
N GLN A 254 11.35 -21.72 -26.31
CA GLN A 254 11.88 -22.89 -25.66
C GLN A 254 11.02 -24.16 -25.84
N TYR A 255 9.69 -23.99 -25.97
CA TYR A 255 8.76 -25.13 -25.91
C TYR A 255 7.78 -25.24 -27.08
N VAL A 256 7.64 -24.20 -27.90
CA VAL A 256 6.66 -24.17 -29.00
C VAL A 256 7.33 -24.03 -30.36
N ASP A 257 8.20 -23.04 -30.56
CA ASP A 257 8.86 -22.77 -31.84
C ASP A 257 10.29 -23.38 -31.87
N ILE A 258 10.35 -24.69 -31.92
CA ILE A 258 11.58 -25.47 -31.85
C ILE A 258 12.04 -25.88 -33.22
N LYS A 259 13.26 -25.53 -33.58
CA LYS A 259 13.86 -25.86 -34.91
C LYS A 259 14.06 -27.38 -35.16
N GLU A 260 14.31 -28.13 -34.08
CA GLU A 260 14.46 -29.60 -34.12
C GLU A 260 13.57 -30.22 -33.03
N PRO A 261 12.26 -30.30 -33.27
CA PRO A 261 11.28 -30.57 -32.23
C PRO A 261 11.43 -31.94 -31.56
N TYR A 262 11.83 -32.96 -32.31
CA TYR A 262 11.85 -34.32 -31.76
C TYR A 262 12.92 -34.52 -30.67
N GLU A 263 14.16 -34.17 -30.95
CA GLU A 263 15.27 -34.34 -29.99
C GLU A 263 15.11 -33.40 -28.78
N PHE A 264 14.66 -32.20 -29.03
CA PHE A 264 14.40 -31.25 -27.96
C PHE A 264 13.27 -31.69 -27.02
N ILE A 265 12.14 -32.13 -27.57
CA ILE A 265 10.99 -32.62 -26.75
C ILE A 265 11.42 -33.85 -25.97
N LYS A 266 12.18 -34.77 -26.58
CA LYS A 266 12.69 -35.96 -25.93
C LYS A 266 13.62 -35.59 -24.75
N GLN A 267 14.55 -34.66 -24.94
CA GLN A 267 15.44 -34.21 -23.87
C GLN A 267 14.67 -33.50 -22.74
N LYS A 268 13.74 -32.61 -23.07
CA LYS A 268 12.91 -31.92 -22.08
C LYS A 268 11.96 -32.85 -21.32
N LEU A 269 11.46 -33.89 -21.95
CA LEU A 269 10.66 -34.92 -21.28
C LEU A 269 11.52 -35.77 -20.33
N ILE A 270 12.78 -36.05 -20.68
CA ILE A 270 13.73 -36.73 -19.81
C ILE A 270 14.04 -35.84 -18.60
N ASP A 271 14.38 -34.59 -18.83
CA ASP A 271 14.68 -33.62 -17.75
C ASP A 271 13.51 -33.48 -16.75
N ILE A 272 12.26 -33.46 -17.26
CA ILE A 272 11.05 -33.42 -16.46
C ILE A 272 10.80 -34.75 -15.72
N SER A 273 11.08 -35.89 -16.35
CA SER A 273 10.84 -37.21 -15.75
C SER A 273 11.87 -37.58 -14.67
N GLU A 274 13.07 -37.01 -14.71
CA GLU A 274 14.08 -37.20 -13.67
C GLU A 274 13.70 -36.42 -12.38
N ASP A 275 12.97 -35.31 -12.51
CA ASP A 275 12.50 -34.48 -11.37
C ASP A 275 11.14 -34.95 -10.80
N ASP A 276 10.35 -35.74 -11.53
CA ASP A 276 8.96 -36.09 -11.16
C ASP A 276 8.69 -37.61 -11.26
N SER A 277 8.91 -38.31 -10.16
CA SER A 277 8.65 -39.76 -10.05
C SER A 277 7.17 -40.17 -10.27
N GLU A 278 6.25 -39.22 -10.38
CA GLU A 278 4.86 -39.46 -10.80
C GLU A 278 4.70 -39.59 -12.32
N PHE A 279 5.63 -39.09 -13.11
CA PHE A 279 5.53 -39.12 -14.56
C PHE A 279 5.82 -40.54 -15.14
N GLU A 280 6.71 -41.30 -14.50
CA GLU A 280 7.00 -42.71 -14.89
C GLU A 280 5.79 -43.65 -14.73
N ARG A 281 4.84 -43.33 -13.78
CA ARG A 281 3.65 -44.17 -13.55
C ARG A 281 2.48 -43.91 -14.51
N LYS A 282 2.55 -42.88 -15.36
CA LYS A 282 1.47 -42.53 -16.31
C LYS A 282 1.86 -42.84 -17.77
N ALA A 283 3.08 -43.28 -18.02
CA ALA A 283 3.58 -43.63 -19.34
C ALA A 283 3.59 -45.17 -19.63
N GLU A 284 3.22 -45.98 -18.61
CA GLU A 284 2.84 -47.40 -18.75
C GLU A 284 1.31 -47.54 -18.82
#